data_43730078b41b8ddef3eb648fcc7375d2
#
_entry.id   43730078b41b8ddef3eb648fcc7375d2
#
_cell.length_a   1.000
_cell.length_b   1.000
_cell.length_c   1.000
_cell.angle_alpha   90.00
_cell.angle_beta   90.00
_cell.angle_gamma   90.00
#
_symmetry.space_group_name_H-M   'P 1'
#
loop_
_entity.id
_entity.type
_entity.pdbx_description
1 polymer ?
#
loop_
_entity_poly.entity_id
_entity_poly.type
_entity_poly.pdbx_seq_one_letter_code
_entity_poly.pdbx_strand_id
1 'polypeptide(L)'
;MAPANLTEKLFKPSFKYPETSTLVHRVHHHNTHPPMHSALEGDTVHCWYRTINRLMWMWRGVDPLEVEEVLSRIAVSQAEHSDPLLLDTVIGYRNGNWIYEWSNQAMYWQQKAAEEKDADVASEYWLKAANLYSIAGYPHLKGDTLAEQAQALANKAFEKSSEHSPYELKELEFKIPGGAPITGFLHLPTEGKAPFPTVLVCGGLDTLQSDHQRLFRSYLAPMGIAMLTIDMPSIGFSSKWKL
;
A
#
# COMPACT_ATOMS: atom_id res chain seq x y z
N MET A 1 -2.43 23.86 -25.16
CA MET A 1 -2.84 23.54 -23.77
C MET A 1 -2.97 22.04 -23.68
N ALA A 2 -2.20 21.39 -22.82
CA ALA A 2 -2.39 19.96 -22.56
C ALA A 2 -3.80 19.74 -21.97
N PRO A 3 -4.55 18.70 -22.41
CA PRO A 3 -5.84 18.42 -21.83
C PRO A 3 -5.69 18.18 -20.33
N ALA A 4 -6.50 18.91 -19.54
CA ALA A 4 -6.47 18.76 -18.09
C ALA A 4 -6.82 17.32 -17.74
N ASN A 5 -5.90 16.63 -17.02
CA ASN A 5 -6.12 15.27 -16.57
C ASN A 5 -7.38 15.24 -15.69
N LEU A 6 -8.39 14.50 -16.16
CA LEU A 6 -9.68 14.39 -15.47
C LEU A 6 -9.52 13.82 -14.06
N THR A 7 -8.59 12.91 -13.89
CA THR A 7 -8.23 12.30 -12.60
C THR A 7 -7.67 13.34 -11.63
N GLU A 8 -6.83 14.26 -12.09
CA GLU A 8 -6.32 15.34 -11.23
C GLU A 8 -7.41 16.33 -10.82
N LYS A 9 -8.45 16.50 -11.63
CA LYS A 9 -9.61 17.33 -11.29
C LYS A 9 -10.55 16.67 -10.29
N LEU A 10 -10.82 15.38 -10.47
CA LEU A 10 -11.77 14.62 -9.64
C LEU A 10 -11.21 14.25 -8.28
N PHE A 11 -9.91 13.90 -8.23
CA PHE A 11 -9.25 13.44 -7.01
C PHE A 11 -8.31 14.48 -6.38
N LYS A 12 -8.37 15.72 -6.84
CA LYS A 12 -7.62 16.79 -6.19
C LYS A 12 -8.28 17.09 -4.85
N PRO A 13 -7.56 16.93 -3.72
CA PRO A 13 -8.13 17.28 -2.42
C PRO A 13 -8.58 18.73 -2.43
N SER A 14 -9.78 18.97 -1.96
CA SER A 14 -10.38 20.31 -1.93
C SER A 14 -9.66 21.26 -0.96
N PHE A 15 -8.74 20.75 -0.15
CA PHE A 15 -7.97 21.49 0.84
C PHE A 15 -6.57 20.89 1.03
N LYS A 16 -5.66 21.76 1.45
CA LYS A 16 -4.27 21.39 1.71
C LYS A 16 -4.09 21.10 3.20
N TYR A 17 -4.38 19.89 3.62
CA TYR A 17 -4.05 19.45 4.97
C TYR A 17 -2.90 18.46 4.92
N PRO A 18 -2.05 18.46 5.97
CA PRO A 18 -0.82 17.67 5.99
C PRO A 18 -1.04 16.19 6.28
N GLU A 19 -2.26 15.74 6.57
CA GLU A 19 -2.54 14.34 6.89
C GLU A 19 -3.99 13.92 6.58
N THR A 20 -4.17 12.62 6.35
CA THR A 20 -5.45 12.03 5.94
C THR A 20 -6.55 12.20 6.97
N SER A 21 -6.23 12.11 8.27
CA SER A 21 -7.20 12.24 9.35
C SER A 21 -7.87 13.62 9.40
N THR A 22 -7.20 14.68 8.91
CA THR A 22 -7.79 16.01 8.84
C THR A 22 -8.71 16.19 7.62
N LEU A 23 -8.58 15.37 6.59
CA LEU A 23 -9.42 15.42 5.41
C LEU A 23 -10.82 14.85 5.68
N VAL A 24 -10.91 13.88 6.57
CA VAL A 24 -12.16 13.18 6.92
C VAL A 24 -13.22 14.11 7.46
N HIS A 25 -12.84 15.09 8.25
CA HIS A 25 -13.77 16.00 8.93
C HIS A 25 -14.77 16.72 8.01
N ARG A 26 -14.50 16.78 6.70
CA ARG A 26 -15.36 17.48 5.74
C ARG A 26 -16.19 16.57 4.85
N VAL A 27 -15.97 15.30 4.97
CA VAL A 27 -16.75 14.30 4.26
C VAL A 27 -17.97 13.91 5.12
N HIS A 28 -18.41 14.75 6.02
CA HIS A 28 -19.62 14.51 6.80
C HIS A 28 -20.83 14.43 5.94
N HIS A 29 -21.20 13.43 5.82
CA HIS A 29 -22.20 12.75 5.37
C HIS A 29 -23.23 12.56 6.31
N HIS A 30 -24.21 12.95 5.97
CA HIS A 30 -25.52 12.35 6.23
C HIS A 30 -25.46 10.89 5.77
N ASN A 31 -24.78 10.06 6.53
CA ASN A 31 -24.82 8.63 6.37
C ASN A 31 -26.22 8.14 6.73
N THR A 32 -27.12 8.32 5.78
CA THR A 32 -28.45 7.72 5.78
C THR A 32 -28.40 6.24 5.41
N HIS A 33 -27.22 5.68 5.19
CA HIS A 33 -27.06 4.28 4.89
C HIS A 33 -27.06 3.48 6.19
N PRO A 34 -27.88 2.40 6.26
CA PRO A 34 -27.81 1.48 7.38
C PRO A 34 -26.38 0.93 7.48
N PRO A 35 -25.89 0.63 8.70
CA PRO A 35 -24.55 0.08 8.87
C PRO A 35 -24.40 -1.14 7.99
N MET A 36 -23.37 -1.13 7.13
CA MET A 36 -23.06 -2.29 6.30
C MET A 36 -22.47 -3.36 7.21
N HIS A 37 -23.25 -4.42 7.42
CA HIS A 37 -22.72 -5.62 8.06
C HIS A 37 -21.87 -6.39 7.07
N SER A 38 -20.61 -6.55 7.39
CA SER A 38 -19.72 -7.48 6.69
C SER A 38 -19.54 -8.72 7.54
N ALA A 39 -19.88 -9.88 7.02
CA ALA A 39 -19.62 -11.15 7.71
C ALA A 39 -18.14 -11.39 8.02
N LEU A 40 -17.25 -10.71 7.31
CA LEU A 40 -15.81 -10.84 7.46
C LEU A 40 -15.20 -9.77 8.37
N GLU A 41 -15.80 -8.60 8.45
CA GLU A 41 -15.27 -7.43 9.16
C GLU A 41 -16.03 -7.15 10.48
N GLY A 42 -17.17 -7.83 10.72
CA GLY A 42 -18.00 -7.63 11.90
C GLY A 42 -18.80 -6.32 11.88
N ASP A 43 -19.40 -5.99 13.02
CA ASP A 43 -20.35 -4.86 13.14
C ASP A 43 -19.68 -3.48 13.21
N THR A 44 -18.36 -3.42 13.32
CA THR A 44 -17.62 -2.17 13.58
C THR A 44 -17.10 -1.47 12.32
N VAL A 45 -17.34 -2.01 11.14
CA VAL A 45 -16.85 -1.44 9.86
C VAL A 45 -17.25 0.03 9.66
N HIS A 46 -18.44 0.40 10.12
CA HIS A 46 -18.96 1.77 10.03
C HIS A 46 -18.25 2.79 10.94
N CYS A 47 -17.45 2.32 11.91
CA CYS A 47 -16.66 3.18 12.79
C CYS A 47 -15.29 3.53 12.21
N TRP A 48 -14.98 3.14 10.99
CA TRP A 48 -13.72 3.43 10.32
C TRP A 48 -13.95 4.30 9.10
N TYR A 49 -13.12 5.29 8.93
CA TYR A 49 -13.07 6.08 7.70
C TYR A 49 -12.52 5.26 6.55
N ARG A 50 -11.43 4.54 6.82
CA ARG A 50 -10.75 3.71 5.82
C ARG A 50 -11.46 2.38 5.66
N THR A 51 -11.47 1.87 4.44
CA THR A 51 -11.96 0.52 4.19
C THR A 51 -11.00 -0.49 4.79
N ILE A 52 -11.44 -1.20 5.83
CA ILE A 52 -10.67 -2.26 6.46
C ILE A 52 -10.79 -3.52 5.59
N ASN A 53 -9.74 -3.87 4.88
CA ASN A 53 -9.75 -4.99 3.95
C ASN A 53 -8.81 -6.12 4.41
N ARG A 54 -9.17 -6.76 5.55
CA ARG A 54 -8.36 -7.82 6.17
C ARG A 54 -8.00 -8.94 5.21
N LEU A 55 -8.96 -9.42 4.41
CA LEU A 55 -8.70 -10.51 3.46
C LEU A 55 -7.68 -10.14 2.40
N MET A 56 -7.75 -8.92 1.87
CA MET A 56 -6.79 -8.45 0.87
C MET A 56 -5.40 -8.32 1.49
N TRP A 57 -5.29 -7.79 2.71
CA TRP A 57 -4.01 -7.65 3.39
C TRP A 57 -3.39 -9.02 3.73
N MET A 58 -4.19 -9.98 4.20
CA MET A 58 -3.74 -11.36 4.40
C MET A 58 -3.33 -12.02 3.08
N TRP A 59 -4.05 -11.76 1.99
CA TRP A 59 -3.66 -12.23 0.65
C TRP A 59 -2.30 -11.67 0.23
N ARG A 60 -1.98 -10.43 0.56
CA ARG A 60 -0.67 -9.81 0.31
C ARG A 60 0.44 -10.37 1.22
N GLY A 61 0.09 -11.10 2.26
CA GLY A 61 1.04 -11.76 3.18
C GLY A 61 1.16 -11.09 4.55
N VAL A 62 0.25 -10.17 4.90
CA VAL A 62 0.20 -9.62 6.27
C VAL A 62 -0.42 -10.64 7.21
N ASP A 63 0.19 -10.82 8.38
CA ASP A 63 -0.32 -11.73 9.40
C ASP A 63 -1.65 -11.22 9.97
N PRO A 64 -2.70 -12.04 10.06
CA PRO A 64 -3.98 -11.61 10.61
C PRO A 64 -3.91 -11.14 12.07
N LEU A 65 -3.04 -11.73 12.89
CA LEU A 65 -2.87 -11.30 14.29
C LEU A 65 -2.19 -9.92 14.34
N GLU A 66 -1.24 -9.66 13.45
CA GLU A 66 -0.58 -8.37 13.33
C GLU A 66 -1.56 -7.27 12.87
N VAL A 67 -2.44 -7.59 11.91
CA VAL A 67 -3.52 -6.69 11.51
C VAL A 67 -4.40 -6.33 12.70
N GLU A 68 -4.84 -7.33 13.46
CA GLU A 68 -5.74 -7.12 14.60
C GLU A 68 -5.06 -6.30 15.71
N GLU A 69 -3.78 -6.56 15.96
CA GLU A 69 -3.00 -5.80 16.95
C GLU A 69 -2.88 -4.32 16.57
N VAL A 70 -2.56 -4.01 15.31
CA VAL A 70 -2.46 -2.62 14.85
C VAL A 70 -3.82 -1.92 14.92
N LEU A 71 -4.88 -2.55 14.42
CA LEU A 71 -6.23 -1.99 14.45
C LEU A 71 -6.72 -1.77 15.90
N SER A 72 -6.38 -2.69 16.81
CA SER A 72 -6.72 -2.53 18.24
C SER A 72 -6.03 -1.32 18.86
N ARG A 73 -4.74 -1.08 18.57
CA ARG A 73 -4.03 0.11 19.06
C ARG A 73 -4.67 1.41 18.58
N ILE A 74 -5.14 1.43 17.33
CA ILE A 74 -5.87 2.58 16.78
C ILE A 74 -7.21 2.74 17.48
N ALA A 75 -7.98 1.66 17.63
CA ALA A 75 -9.34 1.69 18.15
C ALA A 75 -9.44 2.12 19.62
N VAL A 76 -8.43 1.82 20.45
CA VAL A 76 -8.43 2.20 21.87
C VAL A 76 -7.85 3.59 22.15
N SER A 77 -7.40 4.30 21.11
CA SER A 77 -6.78 5.61 21.26
C SER A 77 -7.76 6.62 21.86
N GLN A 78 -7.27 7.38 22.85
CA GLN A 78 -7.99 8.49 23.46
C GLN A 78 -7.45 9.86 22.97
N ALA A 79 -6.62 9.86 21.94
CA ALA A 79 -6.10 11.08 21.35
C ALA A 79 -7.22 11.86 20.64
N GLU A 80 -6.97 13.12 20.33
CA GLU A 80 -7.91 13.97 19.61
C GLU A 80 -8.18 13.42 18.21
N HIS A 81 -9.45 13.28 17.86
CA HIS A 81 -9.92 12.84 16.53
C HIS A 81 -10.47 14.01 15.74
N SER A 82 -10.26 14.02 14.44
CA SER A 82 -10.93 14.97 13.54
C SER A 82 -12.43 14.66 13.38
N ASP A 83 -12.82 13.40 13.55
CA ASP A 83 -14.19 12.93 13.67
C ASP A 83 -14.31 11.96 14.84
N PRO A 84 -15.03 12.33 15.93
CA PRO A 84 -15.13 11.49 17.13
C PRO A 84 -15.93 10.19 16.91
N LEU A 85 -16.63 10.04 15.78
CA LEU A 85 -17.35 8.81 15.44
C LEU A 85 -16.50 7.80 14.69
N LEU A 86 -15.28 8.21 14.26
CA LEU A 86 -14.41 7.38 13.44
C LEU A 86 -13.09 7.10 14.16
N LEU A 87 -12.79 5.82 14.36
CA LEU A 87 -11.67 5.35 15.17
C LEU A 87 -10.29 5.73 14.60
N ASP A 88 -10.17 5.79 13.29
CA ASP A 88 -8.90 6.01 12.57
C ASP A 88 -8.68 7.46 12.13
N THR A 89 -9.24 8.41 12.87
CA THR A 89 -9.15 9.84 12.57
C THR A 89 -8.36 10.63 13.60
N VAL A 90 -7.44 9.98 14.30
CA VAL A 90 -6.54 10.63 15.26
C VAL A 90 -5.65 11.65 14.55
N ILE A 91 -5.64 12.89 15.06
CA ILE A 91 -4.89 14.01 14.50
C ILE A 91 -3.43 13.94 14.91
N GLY A 92 -2.53 14.15 13.95
CA GLY A 92 -1.09 14.24 14.16
C GLY A 92 -0.39 12.87 14.24
N TYR A 93 0.91 12.87 13.92
CA TYR A 93 1.74 11.67 13.91
C TYR A 93 2.08 11.24 15.34
N ARG A 94 1.19 10.43 15.93
CA ARG A 94 1.25 9.98 17.34
C ARG A 94 0.51 8.66 17.52
N ASN A 95 0.62 8.07 18.71
CA ASN A 95 -0.08 6.84 19.08
C ASN A 95 -1.57 6.94 18.77
N GLY A 96 -2.10 5.90 18.11
CA GLY A 96 -3.47 5.81 17.64
C GLY A 96 -3.71 6.42 16.25
N ASN A 97 -2.80 7.23 15.71
CA ASN A 97 -2.90 7.68 14.33
C ASN A 97 -2.63 6.52 13.37
N TRP A 98 -3.43 6.42 12.31
CA TRP A 98 -3.33 5.34 11.32
C TRP A 98 -1.93 5.18 10.75
N ILE A 99 -1.37 6.26 10.20
CA ILE A 99 -0.05 6.21 9.55
C ILE A 99 1.03 5.87 10.58
N TYR A 100 0.92 6.41 11.78
CA TYR A 100 1.86 6.14 12.87
C TYR A 100 1.87 4.66 13.26
N GLU A 101 0.71 4.06 13.55
CA GLU A 101 0.64 2.69 14.03
C GLU A 101 1.10 1.66 12.99
N TRP A 102 0.65 1.81 11.74
CA TRP A 102 1.09 0.94 10.66
C TRP A 102 2.56 1.13 10.31
N SER A 103 3.07 2.37 10.35
CA SER A 103 4.50 2.63 10.10
C SER A 103 5.39 2.08 11.23
N ASN A 104 4.97 2.14 12.47
CA ASN A 104 5.72 1.54 13.59
C ASN A 104 5.83 0.01 13.42
N GLN A 105 4.75 -0.63 13.01
CA GLN A 105 4.76 -2.07 12.73
C GLN A 105 5.67 -2.39 11.53
N ALA A 106 5.65 -1.56 10.49
CA ALA A 106 6.56 -1.69 9.35
C ALA A 106 8.03 -1.51 9.75
N MET A 107 8.34 -0.51 10.59
CA MET A 107 9.71 -0.28 11.09
C MET A 107 10.24 -1.47 11.89
N TYR A 108 9.40 -2.16 12.66
CA TYR A 108 9.81 -3.38 13.36
C TYR A 108 10.36 -4.43 12.38
N TRP A 109 9.62 -4.70 11.28
CA TRP A 109 10.07 -5.66 10.27
C TRP A 109 11.27 -5.15 9.47
N GLN A 110 11.33 -3.86 9.19
CA GLN A 110 12.47 -3.22 8.55
C GLN A 110 13.76 -3.41 9.37
N GLN A 111 13.68 -3.23 10.69
CA GLN A 111 14.81 -3.46 11.58
C GLN A 111 15.22 -4.93 11.58
N LYS A 112 14.27 -5.85 11.69
CA LYS A 112 14.52 -7.29 11.60
C LYS A 112 15.20 -7.67 10.29
N ALA A 113 14.75 -7.11 9.17
CA ALA A 113 15.35 -7.34 7.87
C ALA A 113 16.80 -6.85 7.78
N ALA A 114 17.08 -5.68 8.37
CA ALA A 114 18.43 -5.11 8.37
C ALA A 114 19.44 -5.89 9.24
N GLU A 115 18.96 -6.59 10.25
CA GLU A 115 19.77 -7.41 11.16
C GLU A 115 19.92 -8.87 10.68
N GLU A 116 19.08 -9.30 9.72
CA GLU A 116 19.04 -10.69 9.23
C GLU A 116 20.22 -10.96 8.29
N LYS A 117 20.81 -12.16 8.44
CA LYS A 117 21.96 -12.60 7.63
C LYS A 117 21.56 -13.53 6.49
N ASP A 118 20.44 -14.22 6.63
CA ASP A 118 19.89 -15.04 5.58
C ASP A 118 19.15 -14.14 4.58
N ALA A 119 19.59 -14.14 3.33
CA ALA A 119 19.08 -13.26 2.30
C ALA A 119 17.59 -13.52 2.01
N ASP A 120 17.17 -14.78 1.97
CA ASP A 120 15.77 -15.13 1.69
C ASP A 120 14.86 -14.66 2.83
N VAL A 121 15.28 -14.85 4.08
CA VAL A 121 14.56 -14.39 5.26
C VAL A 121 14.53 -12.86 5.32
N ALA A 122 15.65 -12.19 5.03
CA ALA A 122 15.71 -10.73 4.94
C ALA A 122 14.75 -10.19 3.86
N SER A 123 14.70 -10.84 2.69
CA SER A 123 13.76 -10.51 1.62
C SER A 123 12.30 -10.57 2.10
N GLU A 124 11.93 -11.62 2.84
CA GLU A 124 10.57 -11.75 3.38
C GLU A 124 10.26 -10.67 4.43
N TYR A 125 11.19 -10.32 5.30
CA TYR A 125 11.00 -9.25 6.30
C TYR A 125 10.87 -7.87 5.63
N TRP A 126 11.67 -7.58 4.60
CA TRP A 126 11.53 -6.37 3.82
C TRP A 126 10.17 -6.29 3.11
N LEU A 127 9.67 -7.42 2.59
CA LEU A 127 8.37 -7.48 1.95
C LEU A 127 7.23 -7.24 2.94
N LYS A 128 7.32 -7.78 4.17
CA LYS A 128 6.38 -7.46 5.25
C LYS A 128 6.37 -5.97 5.56
N ALA A 129 7.55 -5.36 5.71
CA ALA A 129 7.65 -3.92 5.92
C ALA A 129 6.99 -3.13 4.78
N ALA A 130 7.25 -3.50 3.53
CA ALA A 130 6.66 -2.85 2.36
C ALA A 130 5.12 -2.90 2.37
N ASN A 131 4.54 -4.06 2.66
CA ASN A 131 3.09 -4.22 2.76
C ASN A 131 2.47 -3.34 3.85
N LEU A 132 3.09 -3.27 5.02
CA LEU A 132 2.60 -2.47 6.14
C LEU A 132 2.71 -0.96 5.88
N TYR A 133 3.82 -0.51 5.27
CA TYR A 133 3.94 0.88 4.82
C TYR A 133 2.92 1.23 3.72
N SER A 134 2.61 0.29 2.83
CA SER A 134 1.56 0.49 1.82
C SER A 134 0.18 0.67 2.49
N ILE A 135 -0.14 -0.11 3.53
CA ILE A 135 -1.36 0.08 4.32
C ILE A 135 -1.32 1.41 5.07
N ALA A 136 -0.17 1.80 5.64
CA ALA A 136 -0.02 3.11 6.29
C ALA A 136 -0.34 4.27 5.35
N GLY A 137 0.11 4.20 4.10
CA GLY A 137 -0.16 5.22 3.08
C GLY A 137 -1.59 5.25 2.54
N TYR A 138 -2.41 4.22 2.82
CA TYR A 138 -3.78 4.15 2.33
C TYR A 138 -4.68 5.23 2.98
N PRO A 139 -5.53 5.92 2.24
CA PRO A 139 -5.97 5.71 0.85
C PRO A 139 -5.12 6.40 -0.24
N HIS A 140 -3.85 6.66 -0.03
CA HIS A 140 -2.91 7.22 -1.03
C HIS A 140 -3.33 8.58 -1.60
N LEU A 141 -3.82 9.46 -0.74
CA LEU A 141 -4.29 10.79 -1.14
C LEU A 141 -3.11 11.71 -1.47
N LYS A 142 -3.16 12.32 -2.65
CA LYS A 142 -2.19 13.32 -3.06
C LYS A 142 -2.30 14.57 -2.18
N GLY A 143 -1.15 15.00 -1.67
CA GLY A 143 -1.04 16.18 -0.78
C GLY A 143 -1.17 15.85 0.70
N ASP A 144 -1.33 14.57 1.05
CA ASP A 144 -1.13 14.07 2.41
C ASP A 144 0.34 13.65 2.57
N THR A 145 1.14 14.52 3.18
CA THR A 145 2.59 14.35 3.28
C THR A 145 2.99 13.08 4.02
N LEU A 146 2.23 12.69 5.03
CA LEU A 146 2.53 11.46 5.80
C LEU A 146 2.20 10.21 4.99
N ALA A 147 1.07 10.20 4.27
CA ALA A 147 0.72 9.10 3.38
C ALA A 147 1.74 8.97 2.23
N GLU A 148 2.18 10.09 1.68
CA GLU A 148 3.21 10.13 0.65
C GLU A 148 4.55 9.58 1.16
N GLN A 149 4.97 9.94 2.37
CA GLN A 149 6.18 9.40 3.00
C GLN A 149 6.06 7.90 3.26
N ALA A 150 4.92 7.44 3.77
CA ALA A 150 4.67 6.01 3.97
C ALA A 150 4.74 5.24 2.64
N GLN A 151 4.16 5.78 1.55
CA GLN A 151 4.26 5.17 0.23
C GLN A 151 5.71 5.11 -0.29
N ALA A 152 6.50 6.16 -0.07
CA ALA A 152 7.92 6.17 -0.45
C ALA A 152 8.71 5.11 0.34
N LEU A 153 8.42 4.94 1.63
CA LEU A 153 9.02 3.88 2.45
C LEU A 153 8.58 2.49 1.99
N ALA A 154 7.31 2.31 1.57
CA ALA A 154 6.83 1.07 1.00
C ALA A 154 7.62 0.68 -0.27
N ASN A 155 7.80 1.63 -1.19
CA ASN A 155 8.57 1.43 -2.41
C ASN A 155 10.01 1.02 -2.10
N LYS A 156 10.66 1.75 -1.19
CA LYS A 156 12.06 1.46 -0.79
C LYS A 156 12.20 0.09 -0.12
N ALA A 157 11.28 -0.29 0.74
CA ALA A 157 11.28 -1.60 1.37
C ALA A 157 11.05 -2.72 0.34
N PHE A 158 10.20 -2.48 -0.66
CA PHE A 158 10.00 -3.40 -1.77
C PHE A 158 11.27 -3.58 -2.61
N GLU A 159 11.97 -2.50 -2.95
CA GLU A 159 13.27 -2.57 -3.65
C GLU A 159 14.28 -3.39 -2.85
N LYS A 160 14.37 -3.15 -1.53
CA LYS A 160 15.24 -3.92 -0.63
C LYS A 160 14.86 -5.40 -0.57
N SER A 161 13.57 -5.73 -0.52
CA SER A 161 13.11 -7.13 -0.61
C SER A 161 13.62 -7.77 -1.91
N SER A 162 13.55 -7.04 -3.01
CA SER A 162 13.97 -7.55 -4.33
C SER A 162 15.47 -7.77 -4.45
N GLU A 163 16.29 -6.91 -3.82
CA GLU A 163 17.75 -7.07 -3.77
C GLU A 163 18.19 -8.38 -3.06
N HIS A 164 17.40 -8.85 -2.11
CA HIS A 164 17.66 -10.08 -1.34
C HIS A 164 16.90 -11.30 -1.86
N SER A 165 16.04 -11.11 -2.85
CA SER A 165 15.17 -12.19 -3.38
C SER A 165 15.95 -13.13 -4.29
N PRO A 166 15.65 -14.45 -4.28
CA PRO A 166 16.18 -15.38 -5.28
C PRO A 166 15.65 -15.13 -6.69
N TYR A 167 14.58 -14.35 -6.83
CA TYR A 167 13.94 -14.03 -8.10
C TYR A 167 14.50 -12.74 -8.69
N GLU A 168 14.83 -12.77 -9.97
CA GLU A 168 15.29 -11.57 -10.68
C GLU A 168 14.12 -10.60 -10.90
N LEU A 169 14.33 -9.33 -10.53
CA LEU A 169 13.41 -8.23 -10.79
C LEU A 169 14.05 -7.25 -11.78
N LYS A 170 13.35 -6.97 -12.88
CA LYS A 170 13.77 -5.95 -13.86
C LYS A 170 12.81 -4.78 -13.83
N GLU A 171 13.33 -3.59 -13.54
CA GLU A 171 12.58 -2.36 -13.74
C GLU A 171 12.55 -2.02 -15.23
N LEU A 172 11.35 -1.78 -15.75
CA LEU A 172 11.10 -1.41 -17.14
C LEU A 172 10.43 -0.04 -17.18
N GLU A 173 10.90 0.83 -18.05
CA GLU A 173 10.29 2.13 -18.32
C GLU A 173 9.56 2.10 -19.67
N PHE A 174 8.26 2.38 -19.64
CA PHE A 174 7.43 2.48 -20.83
C PHE A 174 7.16 3.95 -21.16
N LYS A 175 7.68 4.42 -22.28
CA LYS A 175 7.45 5.78 -22.76
C LYS A 175 6.05 5.90 -23.38
N ILE A 176 5.25 6.80 -22.83
CA ILE A 176 3.90 7.09 -23.34
C ILE A 176 3.98 8.36 -24.21
N PRO A 177 3.57 8.34 -25.48
CA PRO A 177 3.52 9.53 -26.31
C PRO A 177 2.66 10.63 -25.67
N GLY A 178 3.26 11.79 -25.36
CA GLY A 178 2.57 12.93 -24.74
C GLY A 178 2.25 12.76 -23.25
N GLY A 179 2.73 11.70 -22.58
CA GLY A 179 2.54 11.43 -21.16
C GLY A 179 3.84 11.24 -20.39
N ALA A 180 3.72 11.09 -19.07
CA ALA A 180 4.84 10.65 -18.23
C ALA A 180 5.12 9.16 -18.49
N PRO A 181 6.38 8.71 -18.37
CA PRO A 181 6.70 7.30 -18.48
C PRO A 181 6.05 6.50 -17.33
N ILE A 182 5.70 5.26 -17.61
CA ILE A 182 5.20 4.30 -16.64
C ILE A 182 6.34 3.36 -16.27
N THR A 183 6.56 3.18 -14.98
CA THR A 183 7.48 2.17 -14.45
C THR A 183 6.73 0.87 -14.23
N GLY A 184 7.25 -0.23 -14.78
CA GLY A 184 6.76 -1.58 -14.53
C GLY A 184 7.87 -2.48 -13.99
N PHE A 185 7.50 -3.53 -13.28
CA PHE A 185 8.43 -4.54 -12.77
C PHE A 185 8.18 -5.89 -13.45
N LEU A 186 9.21 -6.40 -14.12
CA LEU A 186 9.19 -7.75 -14.68
C LEU A 186 9.86 -8.69 -13.67
N HIS A 187 9.05 -9.58 -13.11
CA HIS A 187 9.47 -10.64 -12.19
C HIS A 187 9.75 -11.90 -13.00
N LEU A 188 10.95 -12.43 -12.85
CA LEU A 188 11.38 -13.62 -13.59
C LEU A 188 11.45 -14.84 -12.66
N PRO A 189 10.90 -16.00 -13.09
CA PRO A 189 11.04 -17.23 -12.34
C PRO A 189 12.50 -17.72 -12.38
N THR A 190 12.92 -18.49 -11.38
CA THR A 190 14.24 -19.10 -11.32
C THR A 190 14.36 -20.34 -12.20
N GLU A 191 13.23 -20.96 -12.50
CA GLU A 191 13.16 -22.19 -13.31
C GLU A 191 12.54 -21.92 -14.69
N GLY A 192 12.96 -22.71 -15.66
CA GLY A 192 12.47 -22.60 -17.05
C GLY A 192 13.50 -21.97 -17.98
N LYS A 193 13.09 -21.71 -19.20
CA LYS A 193 13.89 -21.05 -20.25
C LYS A 193 13.11 -19.91 -20.88
N ALA A 194 13.82 -18.78 -21.08
CA ALA A 194 13.27 -17.68 -21.88
C ALA A 194 13.02 -18.14 -23.35
N PRO A 195 11.98 -17.61 -24.03
CA PRO A 195 11.03 -16.64 -23.50
C PRO A 195 10.03 -17.28 -22.53
N PHE A 196 9.78 -16.63 -21.40
CA PHE A 196 8.79 -17.08 -20.44
C PHE A 196 7.37 -16.65 -20.84
N PRO A 197 6.34 -17.50 -20.66
CA PRO A 197 4.96 -17.01 -20.65
C PRO A 197 4.83 -15.95 -19.57
N THR A 198 4.16 -14.84 -19.87
CA THR A 198 4.13 -13.68 -18.99
C THR A 198 2.70 -13.24 -18.72
N VAL A 199 2.36 -13.05 -17.44
CA VAL A 199 1.09 -12.46 -17.03
C VAL A 199 1.31 -10.97 -16.78
N LEU A 200 0.50 -10.11 -17.43
CA LEU A 200 0.45 -8.68 -17.13
C LEU A 200 -0.57 -8.42 -16.03
N VAL A 201 -0.12 -7.77 -14.95
CA VAL A 201 -0.95 -7.38 -13.81
C VAL A 201 -0.90 -5.87 -13.66
N CYS A 202 -2.05 -5.22 -13.73
CA CYS A 202 -2.19 -3.81 -13.45
C CYS A 202 -2.84 -3.62 -12.08
N GLY A 203 -2.24 -2.82 -11.22
CA GLY A 203 -2.81 -2.40 -9.96
C GLY A 203 -4.05 -1.53 -10.16
N GLY A 204 -4.79 -1.31 -9.07
CA GLY A 204 -5.91 -0.37 -8.98
C GLY A 204 -5.53 0.85 -8.15
N LEU A 205 -6.56 1.58 -7.67
CA LEU A 205 -6.37 2.71 -6.76
C LEU A 205 -5.85 2.28 -5.39
N ASP A 206 -6.22 1.07 -4.96
CA ASP A 206 -5.94 0.52 -3.63
C ASP A 206 -4.95 -0.65 -3.66
N THR A 207 -4.41 -0.95 -4.83
CA THR A 207 -3.51 -2.09 -5.04
C THR A 207 -2.38 -1.66 -5.95
N LEU A 208 -1.18 -1.70 -5.40
CA LEU A 208 0.04 -1.29 -6.10
C LEU A 208 0.73 -2.50 -6.75
N GLN A 209 1.59 -2.23 -7.73
CA GLN A 209 2.33 -3.29 -8.40
C GLN A 209 3.19 -4.12 -7.43
N SER A 210 3.69 -3.53 -6.34
CA SER A 210 4.42 -4.22 -5.28
C SER A 210 3.59 -5.22 -4.47
N ASP A 211 2.26 -5.07 -4.44
CA ASP A 211 1.36 -5.92 -3.64
C ASP A 211 1.15 -7.32 -4.24
N HIS A 212 1.64 -7.56 -5.44
CA HIS A 212 1.43 -8.82 -6.17
C HIS A 212 2.53 -9.88 -5.94
N GLN A 213 3.47 -9.64 -5.01
CA GLN A 213 4.60 -10.54 -4.76
C GLN A 213 4.17 -11.95 -4.36
N ARG A 214 3.14 -12.09 -3.53
CA ARG A 214 2.63 -13.39 -3.15
C ARG A 214 2.04 -14.15 -4.35
N LEU A 215 1.32 -13.47 -5.24
CA LEU A 215 0.84 -14.06 -6.48
C LEU A 215 2.01 -14.62 -7.29
N PHE A 216 3.07 -13.84 -7.46
CA PHE A 216 4.23 -14.28 -8.21
C PHE A 216 4.95 -15.44 -7.52
N ARG A 217 5.40 -15.26 -6.27
CA ARG A 217 6.25 -16.22 -5.57
C ARG A 217 5.56 -17.57 -5.32
N SER A 218 4.27 -17.53 -4.93
CA SER A 218 3.54 -18.74 -4.52
C SER A 218 2.86 -19.48 -5.67
N TYR A 219 2.58 -18.80 -6.77
CA TYR A 219 1.78 -19.38 -7.87
C TYR A 219 2.46 -19.33 -9.22
N LEU A 220 2.93 -18.16 -9.67
CA LEU A 220 3.44 -18.01 -11.04
C LEU A 220 4.86 -18.54 -11.20
N ALA A 221 5.76 -18.18 -10.29
CA ALA A 221 7.17 -18.60 -10.37
C ALA A 221 7.35 -20.12 -10.35
N PRO A 222 6.67 -20.90 -9.49
CA PRO A 222 6.74 -22.36 -9.50
C PRO A 222 6.22 -22.99 -10.82
N MET A 223 5.41 -22.27 -11.58
CA MET A 223 4.90 -22.69 -12.89
C MET A 223 5.79 -22.24 -14.05
N GLY A 224 6.93 -21.59 -13.79
CA GLY A 224 7.79 -21.03 -14.81
C GLY A 224 7.18 -19.85 -15.56
N ILE A 225 6.24 -19.12 -14.93
CA ILE A 225 5.53 -17.99 -15.52
C ILE A 225 6.11 -16.68 -14.95
N ALA A 226 6.53 -15.78 -15.84
CA ALA A 226 6.93 -14.43 -15.48
C ALA A 226 5.70 -13.54 -15.19
N MET A 227 5.91 -12.49 -14.39
CA MET A 227 4.86 -11.52 -14.11
C MET A 227 5.38 -10.11 -14.42
N LEU A 228 4.66 -9.38 -15.25
CA LEU A 228 4.88 -7.95 -15.46
C LEU A 228 3.82 -7.17 -14.70
N THR A 229 4.24 -6.37 -13.73
CA THR A 229 3.35 -5.51 -12.97
C THR A 229 3.52 -4.06 -13.37
N ILE A 230 2.43 -3.31 -13.39
CA ILE A 230 2.41 -1.86 -13.61
C ILE A 230 1.42 -1.21 -12.65
N ASP A 231 1.73 0.01 -12.21
CA ASP A 231 0.78 0.84 -11.50
C ASP A 231 -0.05 1.68 -12.47
N MET A 232 -1.23 2.09 -12.02
CA MET A 232 -1.99 3.12 -12.74
C MET A 232 -1.19 4.44 -12.79
N PRO A 233 -1.41 5.26 -13.83
CA PRO A 233 -0.75 6.57 -13.94
C PRO A 233 -0.91 7.40 -12.67
N SER A 234 0.17 7.99 -12.20
CA SER A 234 0.26 8.86 -11.02
C SER A 234 0.09 8.16 -9.66
N ILE A 235 0.18 6.83 -9.61
CA ILE A 235 0.10 6.03 -8.39
C ILE A 235 1.37 5.18 -8.23
N GLY A 236 1.74 4.87 -7.00
CA GLY A 236 2.85 3.99 -6.66
C GLY A 236 4.17 4.42 -7.31
N PHE A 237 4.82 3.52 -8.02
CA PHE A 237 6.07 3.78 -8.75
C PHE A 237 5.88 4.64 -10.01
N SER A 238 4.65 4.78 -10.52
CA SER A 238 4.29 5.68 -11.61
C SER A 238 3.94 7.09 -11.14
N SER A 239 4.01 7.35 -9.84
CA SER A 239 3.84 8.66 -9.25
C SER A 239 5.13 9.50 -9.36
N LYS A 240 5.02 10.81 -9.08
CA LYS A 240 6.18 11.71 -9.00
C LYS A 240 7.05 11.48 -7.75
N TRP A 241 6.68 10.54 -6.90
CA TRP A 241 7.26 10.26 -5.60
C TRP A 241 8.41 9.25 -5.68
N LYS A 242 9.26 9.39 -6.66
CA LYS A 242 10.55 8.69 -6.63
C LYS A 242 11.46 9.46 -5.66
N LEU A 243 11.85 8.82 -4.58
CA LEU A 243 12.90 9.30 -3.69
C LEU A 243 14.26 9.16 -4.37
#